data_1202d2942b678557782b18ca5919c802
#
_entry.id   1202d2942b678557782b18ca5919c802
#
_cell.length_a   1.000
_cell.length_b   1.000
_cell.length_c   1.000
_cell.angle_alpha   90.00
_cell.angle_beta   90.00
_cell.angle_gamma   90.00
#
_symmetry.space_group_name_H-M   'P 1'
#
loop_
_entity.id
_entity.type
_entity.pdbx_description
1 polymer ?
#
loop_
_entity_poly.entity_id
_entity_poly.type
_entity_poly.pdbx_seq_one_letter_code
_entity_poly.pdbx_strand_id
1 'polypeptide(L)'
;MRALVALSLGLVALAGCASAPRLSPTLGQASTGERPKVVGSHGALSSAQVKALTARLSLEPGDNALLKRHMAIEQAVAESPLVAGETTHLLRDGEATFRAMFAAIGAAKHHINLEYFIFEDVESDGVKLGDLLLAKRGEGVAVNVIYDSFGSSDTPTAFFDRLRQGGVNVVEYNPMNPLKSKAGYSPNDRDHRKILVVDGAVAIVGGVNLSTTYQAHPTGKSGSPPGEPAEHWRDTDLEITGPAVARLQHLFFDHWREQHGPELQDLNWYPAIAPTGGAAVRIIGSSPDGATPLYYVTVISAIRSAEKSVTASAAYFVPTPDEMDALTDAARRGVEVRLLLPDKSDSPNSIAVGHSHYADLLAAGVKIFETHDLVLHSKTVVVDGVWSAVGSSNLDHRSVIFNDEVDAVVLGSDTAQELEAMFADDWAAAHAIHRTTWSQRSLGARAKELYARVWEMWL
;
A
#
# COMPACT_ATOMS: atom_id res chain seq x y z
N MET A 1 -29.06 12.91 24.21
CA MET A 1 -29.10 11.56 23.63
C MET A 1 -30.05 11.42 22.42
N ARG A 2 -31.31 11.92 22.44
CA ARG A 2 -32.22 11.78 21.28
C ARG A 2 -31.81 12.63 20.05
N ALA A 3 -31.17 13.76 20.22
CA ALA A 3 -30.70 14.63 19.14
C ALA A 3 -29.44 14.07 18.42
N LEU A 4 -28.56 13.37 19.13
CA LEU A 4 -27.36 12.74 18.55
C LEU A 4 -27.70 11.51 17.71
N VAL A 5 -28.73 10.75 18.10
CA VAL A 5 -29.21 9.58 17.31
C VAL A 5 -29.93 10.02 16.03
N ALA A 6 -30.61 11.16 16.06
CA ALA A 6 -31.26 11.70 14.86
C ALA A 6 -30.24 12.30 13.85
N LEU A 7 -29.11 12.82 14.34
CA LEU A 7 -28.05 13.35 13.48
C LEU A 7 -27.27 12.23 12.79
N SER A 8 -27.02 11.11 13.51
CA SER A 8 -26.35 9.93 12.92
C SER A 8 -27.22 9.20 11.88
N LEU A 9 -28.54 9.16 12.06
CA LEU A 9 -29.46 8.61 11.07
C LEU A 9 -29.65 9.52 9.84
N GLY A 10 -29.50 10.84 9.98
CA GLY A 10 -29.60 11.80 8.88
C GLY A 10 -28.37 11.81 7.96
N LEU A 11 -27.17 11.49 8.49
CA LEU A 11 -25.93 11.37 7.71
C LEU A 11 -25.90 10.10 6.86
N VAL A 12 -26.51 9.01 7.31
CA VAL A 12 -26.61 7.75 6.56
C VAL A 12 -27.52 7.88 5.31
N ALA A 13 -28.45 8.83 5.30
CA ALA A 13 -29.39 8.99 4.19
C ALA A 13 -28.86 9.87 3.03
N LEU A 14 -27.71 10.54 3.20
CA LEU A 14 -27.10 11.42 2.18
C LEU A 14 -25.90 10.80 1.45
N ALA A 15 -25.44 9.64 1.89
CA ALA A 15 -24.41 8.92 1.20
C ALA A 15 -25.05 8.04 0.11
N GLY A 16 -24.96 8.47 -1.12
CA GLY A 16 -25.21 7.59 -2.26
C GLY A 16 -24.46 6.28 -2.06
N CYS A 17 -25.09 5.14 -2.40
CA CYS A 17 -24.53 3.81 -2.21
C CYS A 17 -23.27 3.62 -3.11
N ALA A 18 -22.12 4.19 -2.71
CA ALA A 18 -20.85 3.81 -3.27
C ALA A 18 -20.55 2.40 -2.74
N SER A 19 -20.59 1.41 -3.61
CA SER A 19 -20.20 0.03 -3.28
C SER A 19 -19.04 -0.39 -4.16
N ALA A 20 -18.14 -1.19 -3.62
CA ALA A 20 -17.08 -1.78 -4.43
C ALA A 20 -17.68 -2.47 -5.66
N PRO A 21 -17.10 -2.26 -6.86
CA PRO A 21 -17.62 -2.85 -8.09
C PRO A 21 -17.56 -4.38 -8.01
N ARG A 22 -18.62 -5.05 -8.45
CA ARG A 22 -18.62 -6.50 -8.60
C ARG A 22 -17.82 -6.88 -9.84
N LEU A 23 -16.86 -7.77 -9.66
CA LEU A 23 -15.97 -8.20 -10.70
C LEU A 23 -16.54 -9.45 -11.44
N SER A 24 -16.22 -9.56 -12.72
CA SER A 24 -16.60 -10.74 -13.49
C SER A 24 -16.04 -12.03 -12.84
N PRO A 25 -16.83 -13.10 -12.70
CA PRO A 25 -16.33 -14.39 -12.21
C PRO A 25 -15.20 -14.99 -13.07
N THR A 26 -15.07 -14.55 -14.33
CA THR A 26 -14.00 -14.99 -15.23
C THR A 26 -12.71 -14.18 -15.10
N LEU A 27 -12.72 -13.15 -14.27
CA LEU A 27 -11.52 -12.38 -13.96
C LEU A 27 -10.46 -13.30 -13.33
N GLY A 28 -9.23 -13.22 -13.80
CA GLY A 28 -8.14 -14.12 -13.40
C GLY A 28 -8.02 -15.37 -14.26
N GLN A 29 -8.94 -15.61 -15.21
CA GLN A 29 -8.74 -16.62 -16.24
C GLN A 29 -7.83 -16.03 -17.35
N ALA A 30 -6.68 -16.67 -17.57
CA ALA A 30 -5.74 -16.22 -18.59
C ALA A 30 -6.41 -16.16 -19.97
N SER A 31 -6.41 -15.01 -20.61
CA SER A 31 -6.71 -14.93 -22.03
C SER A 31 -5.55 -15.57 -22.81
N THR A 32 -5.82 -16.65 -23.51
CA THR A 32 -4.80 -17.50 -24.15
C THR A 32 -4.14 -16.87 -25.39
N GLY A 33 -4.23 -15.57 -25.61
CA GLY A 33 -3.83 -14.94 -26.88
C GLY A 33 -2.91 -13.74 -26.81
N GLU A 34 -2.89 -12.97 -25.77
CA GLU A 34 -2.06 -11.77 -25.69
C GLU A 34 -0.69 -12.06 -25.08
N ARG A 35 0.36 -11.59 -25.77
CA ARG A 35 1.71 -11.67 -25.23
C ARG A 35 1.94 -10.55 -24.23
N PRO A 36 2.51 -10.82 -23.05
CA PRO A 36 2.83 -9.79 -22.08
C PRO A 36 3.71 -8.69 -22.69
N LYS A 37 3.32 -7.45 -22.53
CA LYS A 37 4.12 -6.27 -22.92
C LYS A 37 5.02 -5.89 -21.75
N VAL A 38 6.31 -6.15 -21.90
CA VAL A 38 7.33 -5.76 -20.93
C VAL A 38 8.16 -4.65 -21.55
N VAL A 39 8.41 -3.60 -20.78
CA VAL A 39 9.20 -2.44 -21.19
C VAL A 39 10.53 -2.47 -20.44
N GLY A 40 11.62 -2.19 -21.12
CA GLY A 40 12.92 -1.92 -20.52
C GLY A 40 13.33 -0.46 -20.70
N SER A 41 14.53 -0.09 -20.28
CA SER A 41 15.08 1.27 -20.40
C SER A 41 15.10 1.83 -21.83
N HIS A 42 15.09 0.97 -22.84
CA HIS A 42 15.14 1.34 -24.27
C HIS A 42 13.83 1.04 -25.03
N GLY A 43 12.72 0.81 -24.32
CA GLY A 43 11.42 0.52 -24.90
C GLY A 43 10.97 -0.93 -24.74
N ALA A 44 9.99 -1.36 -25.54
CA ALA A 44 9.39 -2.69 -25.43
C ALA A 44 10.40 -3.82 -25.71
N LEU A 45 10.39 -4.84 -24.83
CA LEU A 45 11.24 -6.02 -24.98
C LEU A 45 10.72 -6.94 -26.10
N SER A 46 11.65 -7.52 -26.84
CA SER A 46 11.35 -8.58 -27.80
C SER A 46 10.91 -9.88 -27.10
N SER A 47 10.24 -10.78 -27.83
CA SER A 47 9.81 -12.08 -27.28
C SER A 47 10.98 -12.92 -26.72
N ALA A 48 12.16 -12.81 -27.33
CA ALA A 48 13.36 -13.49 -26.86
C ALA A 48 13.86 -12.93 -25.52
N GLN A 49 13.83 -11.60 -25.37
CA GLN A 49 14.18 -10.90 -24.12
C GLN A 49 13.16 -11.20 -23.01
N VAL A 50 11.88 -11.22 -23.30
CA VAL A 50 10.84 -11.61 -22.32
C VAL A 50 11.04 -13.06 -21.87
N LYS A 51 11.37 -13.99 -22.80
CA LYS A 51 11.67 -15.37 -22.46
C LYS A 51 12.91 -15.48 -21.56
N ALA A 52 13.97 -14.73 -21.86
CA ALA A 52 15.17 -14.68 -21.03
C ALA A 52 14.89 -14.07 -19.63
N LEU A 53 14.07 -13.03 -19.58
CA LEU A 53 13.62 -12.40 -18.34
C LEU A 53 12.87 -13.41 -17.45
N THR A 54 11.84 -14.07 -17.98
CA THR A 54 11.06 -15.05 -17.22
C THR A 54 11.90 -16.23 -16.72
N ALA A 55 12.88 -16.69 -17.52
CA ALA A 55 13.81 -17.73 -17.11
C ALA A 55 14.72 -17.28 -15.94
N ARG A 56 15.14 -16.02 -15.93
CA ARG A 56 15.94 -15.43 -14.86
C ARG A 56 15.16 -15.22 -13.57
N LEU A 57 13.89 -14.81 -13.68
CA LEU A 57 12.99 -14.57 -12.55
C LEU A 57 12.49 -15.87 -11.89
N SER A 58 12.78 -17.02 -12.46
CA SER A 58 12.35 -18.35 -11.98
C SER A 58 13.49 -19.02 -11.24
N LEU A 59 13.30 -19.38 -9.97
CA LEU A 59 14.30 -20.09 -9.16
C LEU A 59 14.02 -21.59 -9.10
N GLU A 60 12.75 -22.00 -9.19
CA GLU A 60 12.35 -23.40 -9.09
C GLU A 60 11.72 -23.93 -10.41
N PRO A 61 11.76 -25.26 -10.63
CA PRO A 61 11.02 -25.88 -11.73
C PRO A 61 9.52 -25.59 -11.60
N GLY A 62 8.94 -25.02 -12.63
CA GLY A 62 7.51 -24.65 -12.66
C GLY A 62 7.22 -23.15 -12.50
N ASP A 63 8.08 -22.38 -11.84
CA ASP A 63 7.91 -20.94 -11.65
C ASP A 63 7.72 -20.17 -12.97
N ASN A 64 8.45 -20.60 -14.00
CA ASN A 64 8.34 -19.99 -15.35
C ASN A 64 6.91 -20.06 -15.93
N ALA A 65 6.18 -21.15 -15.65
CA ALA A 65 4.79 -21.28 -16.07
C ALA A 65 3.87 -20.35 -15.29
N LEU A 66 4.06 -20.28 -13.96
CA LEU A 66 3.31 -19.40 -13.07
C LEU A 66 3.57 -17.93 -13.40
N LEU A 67 4.84 -17.52 -13.56
CA LEU A 67 5.20 -16.16 -13.98
C LEU A 67 4.54 -15.75 -15.28
N LYS A 68 4.60 -16.59 -16.31
CA LYS A 68 3.94 -16.30 -17.59
C LYS A 68 2.44 -16.14 -17.45
N ARG A 69 1.82 -16.95 -16.59
CA ARG A 69 0.39 -16.86 -16.29
C ARG A 69 0.05 -15.54 -15.62
N HIS A 70 0.75 -15.18 -14.54
CA HIS A 70 0.54 -13.91 -13.84
C HIS A 70 0.80 -12.71 -14.76
N MET A 71 1.88 -12.72 -15.55
CA MET A 71 2.15 -11.66 -16.53
C MET A 71 1.02 -11.50 -17.55
N ALA A 72 0.42 -12.61 -18.03
CA ALA A 72 -0.68 -12.56 -19.00
C ALA A 72 -1.96 -12.01 -18.38
N ILE A 73 -2.26 -12.40 -17.14
CA ILE A 73 -3.43 -11.92 -16.40
C ILE A 73 -3.29 -10.43 -16.11
N GLU A 74 -2.17 -10.00 -15.59
CA GLU A 74 -1.91 -8.59 -15.32
C GLU A 74 -1.97 -7.73 -16.56
N GLN A 75 -1.49 -8.23 -17.70
CA GLN A 75 -1.58 -7.50 -18.97
C GLN A 75 -3.03 -7.24 -19.40
N ALA A 76 -3.94 -8.14 -19.01
CA ALA A 76 -5.36 -8.00 -19.33
C ALA A 76 -6.11 -7.03 -18.41
N VAL A 77 -5.59 -6.78 -17.21
CA VAL A 77 -6.31 -6.01 -16.18
C VAL A 77 -5.61 -4.70 -15.80
N ALA A 78 -4.29 -4.62 -15.91
CA ALA A 78 -3.52 -3.46 -15.51
C ALA A 78 -3.16 -2.56 -16.70
N GLU A 79 -3.47 -1.28 -16.60
CA GLU A 79 -3.12 -0.27 -17.62
C GLU A 79 -1.64 0.12 -17.56
N SER A 80 -1.01 0.00 -16.40
CA SER A 80 0.41 0.31 -16.21
C SER A 80 1.30 -0.79 -16.80
N PRO A 81 2.39 -0.45 -17.52
CA PRO A 81 3.29 -1.45 -18.09
C PRO A 81 4.13 -2.13 -17.00
N LEU A 82 4.46 -3.41 -17.24
CA LEU A 82 5.51 -4.09 -16.50
C LEU A 82 6.88 -3.59 -16.98
N VAL A 83 7.71 -3.11 -16.07
CA VAL A 83 9.03 -2.57 -16.37
C VAL A 83 10.09 -3.53 -15.86
N ALA A 84 11.12 -3.81 -16.66
CA ALA A 84 12.19 -4.72 -16.32
C ALA A 84 13.53 -3.99 -16.18
N GLY A 85 14.38 -4.49 -15.29
CA GLY A 85 15.71 -3.94 -15.05
C GLY A 85 15.84 -3.28 -13.68
N GLU A 86 14.97 -3.65 -12.75
CA GLU A 86 14.90 -3.06 -11.43
C GLU A 86 15.78 -3.80 -10.42
N THR A 87 16.31 -3.06 -9.45
CA THR A 87 16.71 -3.60 -8.14
C THR A 87 15.64 -3.21 -7.14
N THR A 88 15.23 -4.17 -6.32
CA THR A 88 14.26 -3.98 -5.24
C THR A 88 14.88 -4.40 -3.92
N HIS A 89 14.61 -3.65 -2.84
CA HIS A 89 14.99 -3.99 -1.48
C HIS A 89 13.79 -3.83 -0.55
N LEU A 90 13.46 -4.87 0.19
CA LEU A 90 12.45 -4.79 1.22
C LEU A 90 12.98 -4.03 2.43
N LEU A 91 12.20 -3.07 2.90
CA LEU A 91 12.47 -2.28 4.08
C LEU A 91 11.47 -2.70 5.17
N ARG A 92 11.96 -3.44 6.15
CA ARG A 92 11.15 -3.92 7.26
C ARG A 92 11.11 -2.87 8.34
N ASP A 93 9.91 -2.41 8.67
CA ASP A 93 9.60 -1.43 9.70
C ASP A 93 10.14 -0.02 9.44
N GLY A 94 9.67 0.93 10.23
CA GLY A 94 10.02 2.34 10.06
C GLY A 94 11.51 2.64 10.21
N GLU A 95 12.24 1.89 11.05
CA GLU A 95 13.69 2.12 11.23
C GLU A 95 14.46 1.90 9.94
N ALA A 96 14.22 0.78 9.22
CA ALA A 96 14.87 0.51 7.95
C ALA A 96 14.42 1.50 6.88
N THR A 97 13.11 1.79 6.82
CA THR A 97 12.53 2.76 5.88
C THR A 97 13.11 4.15 6.06
N PHE A 98 13.11 4.70 7.29
CA PHE A 98 13.63 6.05 7.53
C PHE A 98 15.14 6.13 7.25
N ARG A 99 15.92 5.11 7.60
CA ARG A 99 17.34 5.08 7.25
C ARG A 99 17.57 5.15 5.75
N ALA A 100 16.83 4.36 4.96
CA ALA A 100 16.91 4.39 3.50
C ALA A 100 16.43 5.73 2.93
N MET A 101 15.30 6.26 3.40
CA MET A 101 14.76 7.56 2.99
C MET A 101 15.74 8.71 3.25
N PHE A 102 16.30 8.80 4.46
CA PHE A 102 17.24 9.86 4.82
C PHE A 102 18.53 9.76 4.03
N ALA A 103 19.02 8.55 3.76
CA ALA A 103 20.17 8.32 2.89
C ALA A 103 19.89 8.80 1.45
N ALA A 104 18.74 8.42 0.87
CA ALA A 104 18.35 8.83 -0.48
C ALA A 104 18.18 10.36 -0.57
N ILE A 105 17.44 10.98 0.37
CA ILE A 105 17.25 12.43 0.44
C ILE A 105 18.59 13.15 0.61
N GLY A 106 19.47 12.67 1.50
CA GLY A 106 20.80 13.23 1.70
C GLY A 106 21.69 13.20 0.45
N ALA A 107 21.52 12.18 -0.39
CA ALA A 107 22.24 12.02 -1.65
C ALA A 107 21.68 12.83 -2.82
N ALA A 108 20.47 13.38 -2.70
CA ALA A 108 19.76 14.12 -3.75
C ALA A 108 20.58 15.26 -4.36
N LYS A 109 20.52 15.42 -5.69
CA LYS A 109 21.23 16.45 -6.45
C LYS A 109 20.30 17.39 -7.21
N HIS A 110 19.11 16.91 -7.61
CA HIS A 110 18.21 17.63 -8.51
C HIS A 110 16.84 17.85 -7.90
N HIS A 111 16.19 16.79 -7.44
CA HIS A 111 14.85 16.92 -6.89
C HIS A 111 14.47 15.80 -5.90
N ILE A 112 13.55 16.16 -5.01
CA ILE A 112 12.93 15.26 -4.02
C ILE A 112 11.42 15.49 -4.11
N ASN A 113 10.66 14.42 -4.33
CA ASN A 113 9.20 14.42 -4.34
C ASN A 113 8.68 13.48 -3.27
N LEU A 114 7.84 13.99 -2.39
CA LEU A 114 7.24 13.28 -1.25
C LEU A 114 5.71 13.40 -1.31
N GLU A 115 5.01 12.28 -1.22
CA GLU A 115 3.55 12.21 -1.15
C GLU A 115 3.16 11.25 -0.04
N TYR A 116 2.52 11.74 1.03
CA TYR A 116 2.25 10.96 2.22
C TYR A 116 0.90 11.28 2.87
N PHE A 117 0.21 10.25 3.36
CA PHE A 117 -1.00 10.42 4.16
C PHE A 117 -0.71 11.10 5.50
N ILE A 118 0.22 10.57 6.30
CA ILE A 118 0.72 11.24 7.53
C ILE A 118 2.08 11.82 7.24
N PHE A 119 2.26 13.10 7.53
CA PHE A 119 3.52 13.82 7.30
C PHE A 119 3.96 14.58 8.56
N GLU A 120 4.69 13.90 9.45
CA GLU A 120 5.30 14.48 10.65
C GLU A 120 6.80 14.76 10.44
N ASP A 121 7.39 15.57 11.33
CA ASP A 121 8.83 15.84 11.35
C ASP A 121 9.59 14.69 12.02
N VAL A 122 9.63 13.53 11.35
CA VAL A 122 10.30 12.32 11.82
C VAL A 122 11.81 12.51 11.89
N GLU A 123 12.47 11.63 12.65
CA GLU A 123 13.92 11.69 12.88
C GLU A 123 14.56 10.33 12.55
N SER A 124 15.74 10.37 11.95
CA SER A 124 16.63 9.22 11.78
C SER A 124 18.06 9.61 12.11
N ASP A 125 18.74 8.84 12.95
CA ASP A 125 20.12 9.07 13.39
C ASP A 125 20.38 10.51 13.90
N GLY A 126 19.43 11.09 14.63
CA GLY A 126 19.54 12.44 15.21
C GLY A 126 19.29 13.58 14.22
N VAL A 127 18.90 13.29 12.99
CA VAL A 127 18.55 14.28 11.95
C VAL A 127 17.04 14.32 11.78
N LYS A 128 16.42 15.50 11.81
CA LYS A 128 15.01 15.70 11.53
C LYS A 128 14.75 15.85 10.03
N LEU A 129 13.64 15.28 9.55
CA LEU A 129 13.24 15.34 8.16
C LEU A 129 13.13 16.78 7.64
N GLY A 130 12.47 17.66 8.41
CA GLY A 130 12.31 19.06 8.02
C GLY A 130 13.65 19.80 7.88
N ASP A 131 14.62 19.53 8.76
CA ASP A 131 15.95 20.10 8.67
C ASP A 131 16.70 19.61 7.43
N LEU A 132 16.61 18.30 7.15
CA LEU A 132 17.22 17.69 5.97
C LEU A 132 16.64 18.25 4.67
N LEU A 133 15.31 18.37 4.55
CA LEU A 133 14.64 18.92 3.37
C LEU A 133 15.04 20.40 3.15
N LEU A 134 15.10 21.19 4.22
CA LEU A 134 15.52 22.59 4.15
C LEU A 134 17.00 22.73 3.76
N ALA A 135 17.86 21.86 4.28
CA ALA A 135 19.28 21.82 3.89
C ALA A 135 19.43 21.52 2.40
N LYS A 136 18.72 20.50 1.88
CA LYS A 136 18.73 20.15 0.46
C LYS A 136 18.18 21.27 -0.41
N ARG A 137 17.13 21.96 0.06
CA ARG A 137 16.60 23.14 -0.63
C ARG A 137 17.65 24.28 -0.68
N GLY A 138 18.41 24.46 0.40
CA GLY A 138 19.53 25.41 0.45
C GLY A 138 20.68 25.07 -0.51
N GLU A 139 20.86 23.79 -0.83
CA GLU A 139 21.80 23.29 -1.84
C GLU A 139 21.30 23.48 -3.29
N GLY A 140 20.06 23.97 -3.49
CA GLY A 140 19.45 24.17 -4.80
C GLY A 140 18.62 23.00 -5.30
N VAL A 141 18.44 21.92 -4.51
CA VAL A 141 17.58 20.79 -4.85
C VAL A 141 16.11 21.24 -4.83
N ALA A 142 15.32 20.88 -5.84
CA ALA A 142 13.88 21.11 -5.84
C ALA A 142 13.20 20.13 -4.88
N VAL A 143 12.41 20.64 -3.93
CA VAL A 143 11.70 19.81 -2.96
C VAL A 143 10.20 20.07 -3.08
N ASN A 144 9.43 19.01 -3.38
CA ASN A 144 8.00 19.05 -3.57
C ASN A 144 7.33 18.05 -2.63
N VAL A 145 6.30 18.50 -1.92
CA VAL A 145 5.57 17.73 -0.90
C VAL A 145 4.07 17.80 -1.17
N ILE A 146 3.42 16.65 -1.20
CA ILE A 146 1.96 16.50 -1.07
C ILE A 146 1.71 15.81 0.27
N TYR A 147 0.76 16.33 1.06
CA TYR A 147 0.32 15.68 2.29
C TYR A 147 -1.21 15.69 2.39
N ASP A 148 -1.78 14.61 2.92
CA ASP A 148 -3.21 14.55 3.19
C ASP A 148 -3.56 15.38 4.42
N SER A 149 -4.60 16.22 4.31
CA SER A 149 -4.99 17.15 5.37
C SER A 149 -5.59 16.47 6.59
N PHE A 150 -6.26 15.31 6.41
CA PHE A 150 -6.84 14.52 7.48
C PHE A 150 -5.78 13.66 8.18
N GLY A 151 -5.00 12.92 7.40
CA GLY A 151 -3.92 12.08 7.92
C GLY A 151 -2.87 12.88 8.68
N SER A 152 -2.60 14.12 8.24
CA SER A 152 -1.63 15.01 8.89
C SER A 152 -2.26 16.03 9.84
N SER A 153 -3.51 15.80 10.30
CA SER A 153 -4.23 16.74 11.17
C SER A 153 -3.53 17.01 12.52
N ASP A 154 -2.78 16.05 13.03
CA ASP A 154 -2.02 16.18 14.28
C ASP A 154 -0.65 16.87 14.08
N THR A 155 -0.21 17.05 12.82
CA THR A 155 1.04 17.76 12.53
C THR A 155 0.82 19.27 12.65
N PRO A 156 1.64 19.97 13.47
CA PRO A 156 1.49 21.41 13.63
C PRO A 156 1.62 22.14 12.30
N THR A 157 0.68 23.02 11.96
CA THR A 157 0.73 23.86 10.74
C THR A 157 2.02 24.66 10.62
N ALA A 158 2.60 25.06 11.74
CA ALA A 158 3.90 25.76 11.80
C ALA A 158 5.05 24.95 11.15
N PHE A 159 4.97 23.61 11.16
CA PHE A 159 5.94 22.77 10.47
C PHE A 159 5.86 22.97 8.96
N PHE A 160 4.69 22.88 8.36
CA PHE A 160 4.48 23.11 6.93
C PHE A 160 4.80 24.57 6.53
N ASP A 161 4.46 25.52 7.39
CA ASP A 161 4.78 26.94 7.15
C ASP A 161 6.28 27.17 7.16
N ARG A 162 7.03 26.51 8.05
CA ARG A 162 8.49 26.52 8.06
C ARG A 162 9.08 25.97 6.75
N LEU A 163 8.56 24.85 6.24
CA LEU A 163 8.99 24.28 4.97
C LEU A 163 8.71 25.25 3.80
N ARG A 164 7.51 25.85 3.73
CA ARG A 164 7.14 26.84 2.69
C ARG A 164 8.06 28.09 2.74
N GLN A 165 8.31 28.61 3.94
CA GLN A 165 9.21 29.75 4.14
C GLN A 165 10.64 29.44 3.72
N GLY A 166 11.07 28.20 3.88
CA GLY A 166 12.36 27.71 3.40
C GLY A 166 12.43 27.41 1.90
N GLY A 167 11.32 27.62 1.16
CA GLY A 167 11.27 27.45 -0.30
C GLY A 167 10.93 26.03 -0.76
N VAL A 168 10.44 25.17 0.12
CA VAL A 168 9.84 23.87 -0.23
C VAL A 168 8.44 24.10 -0.81
N ASN A 169 8.12 23.47 -1.93
CA ASN A 169 6.78 23.50 -2.48
C ASN A 169 5.91 22.51 -1.70
N VAL A 170 4.84 22.98 -1.06
CA VAL A 170 3.99 22.15 -0.20
C VAL A 170 2.53 22.29 -0.60
N VAL A 171 1.92 21.18 -1.01
CA VAL A 171 0.52 21.04 -1.41
C VAL A 171 -0.23 20.30 -0.32
N GLU A 172 -1.38 20.84 0.12
CA GLU A 172 -2.32 20.21 1.04
C GLU A 172 -3.40 19.52 0.21
N TYR A 173 -3.46 18.17 0.29
CA TYR A 173 -4.51 17.40 -0.36
C TYR A 173 -5.82 17.48 0.43
N ASN A 174 -6.90 17.72 -0.29
CA ASN A 174 -8.28 17.70 0.18
C ASN A 174 -8.48 18.37 1.57
N PRO A 175 -8.26 19.70 1.68
CA PRO A 175 -8.30 20.45 2.93
C PRO A 175 -9.58 20.21 3.72
N MET A 176 -9.46 19.88 5.01
CA MET A 176 -10.63 19.70 5.88
C MET A 176 -11.46 20.98 6.08
N ASN A 177 -10.88 22.15 5.83
CA ASN A 177 -11.61 23.41 5.86
C ASN A 177 -12.41 23.60 4.57
N PRO A 178 -13.77 23.56 4.59
CA PRO A 178 -14.58 23.67 3.38
C PRO A 178 -14.36 24.98 2.60
N LEU A 179 -13.88 26.02 3.26
CA LEU A 179 -13.57 27.29 2.61
C LEU A 179 -12.32 27.25 1.72
N LYS A 180 -11.49 26.24 1.91
CA LYS A 180 -10.30 25.95 1.09
C LYS A 180 -10.53 24.83 0.09
N SER A 181 -11.70 24.16 0.15
CA SER A 181 -12.02 23.03 -0.71
C SER A 181 -12.24 23.46 -2.16
N LYS A 182 -11.97 22.57 -3.08
CA LYS A 182 -12.12 22.76 -4.53
C LYS A 182 -13.49 22.27 -5.01
N ALA A 183 -13.83 22.60 -6.25
CA ALA A 183 -15.01 22.01 -6.91
C ALA A 183 -14.83 20.47 -6.97
N GLY A 184 -15.88 19.72 -6.61
CA GLY A 184 -15.82 18.26 -6.52
C GLY A 184 -15.35 17.74 -5.15
N TYR A 185 -15.23 18.58 -4.13
CA TYR A 185 -14.83 18.19 -2.79
C TYR A 185 -15.64 17.01 -2.25
N SER A 186 -14.98 15.93 -1.97
CA SER A 186 -15.51 14.77 -1.26
C SER A 186 -14.73 14.60 0.06
N PRO A 187 -15.35 14.79 1.23
CA PRO A 187 -14.64 14.74 2.51
C PRO A 187 -14.11 13.34 2.84
N ASN A 188 -14.58 12.30 2.17
CA ASN A 188 -14.14 10.92 2.37
C ASN A 188 -12.91 10.53 1.53
N ASP A 189 -12.67 11.25 0.42
CA ASP A 189 -11.55 10.93 -0.46
C ASP A 189 -10.25 11.33 0.23
N ARG A 190 -9.30 10.39 0.31
CA ARG A 190 -8.03 10.58 1.01
C ARG A 190 -6.86 10.17 0.12
N ASP A 191 -5.79 10.92 0.21
CA ASP A 191 -4.50 10.52 -0.35
C ASP A 191 -3.81 9.56 0.62
N HIS A 192 -3.99 8.26 0.38
CA HIS A 192 -3.39 7.23 1.21
C HIS A 192 -2.07 6.70 0.66
N ARG A 193 -1.53 7.31 -0.40
CA ARG A 193 -0.22 7.00 -0.97
C ARG A 193 0.92 7.33 -0.01
N LYS A 194 2.02 6.60 -0.13
CA LYS A 194 3.29 6.84 0.54
C LYS A 194 4.38 6.67 -0.50
N ILE A 195 4.87 7.79 -1.02
CA ILE A 195 5.82 7.85 -2.13
C ILE A 195 6.96 8.79 -1.77
N LEU A 196 8.19 8.31 -1.89
CA LEU A 196 9.37 9.13 -2.04
C LEU A 196 9.97 8.86 -3.42
N VAL A 197 10.30 9.90 -4.17
CA VAL A 197 11.15 9.80 -5.37
C VAL A 197 12.27 10.81 -5.28
N VAL A 198 13.51 10.35 -5.47
CA VAL A 198 14.71 11.16 -5.45
C VAL A 198 15.40 11.08 -6.81
N ASP A 199 15.63 12.25 -7.42
CA ASP A 199 16.34 12.43 -8.68
C ASP A 199 15.82 11.56 -9.84
N GLY A 200 14.57 11.05 -9.75
CA GLY A 200 13.98 10.11 -10.70
C GLY A 200 14.72 8.76 -10.78
N ALA A 201 15.60 8.47 -9.83
CA ALA A 201 16.52 7.32 -9.84
C ALA A 201 16.28 6.33 -8.69
N VAL A 202 15.81 6.83 -7.55
CA VAL A 202 15.46 6.02 -6.36
C VAL A 202 14.04 6.33 -5.97
N ALA A 203 13.26 5.31 -5.65
CA ALA A 203 11.93 5.47 -5.07
C ALA A 203 11.74 4.55 -3.88
N ILE A 204 10.92 4.98 -2.91
CA ILE A 204 10.45 4.16 -1.80
C ILE A 204 8.93 4.26 -1.78
N VAL A 205 8.27 3.10 -1.67
CA VAL A 205 6.81 2.96 -1.69
C VAL A 205 6.38 1.82 -0.78
N GLY A 206 5.25 1.97 -0.07
CA GLY A 206 4.72 0.93 0.80
C GLY A 206 3.71 1.40 1.82
N GLY A 207 3.74 0.83 3.02
CA GLY A 207 2.77 1.10 4.09
C GLY A 207 3.22 2.15 5.11
N VAL A 208 4.54 2.40 5.24
CA VAL A 208 5.11 3.25 6.29
C VAL A 208 4.78 4.72 6.04
N ASN A 209 4.13 5.37 7.01
CA ASN A 209 3.91 6.81 7.00
C ASN A 209 5.11 7.56 7.60
N LEU A 210 5.21 8.85 7.30
CA LEU A 210 6.11 9.76 8.01
C LEU A 210 5.49 10.10 9.38
N SER A 211 5.53 9.14 10.30
CA SER A 211 5.01 9.30 11.66
C SER A 211 6.00 8.79 12.70
N THR A 212 6.04 9.49 13.81
CA THR A 212 6.90 9.14 14.96
C THR A 212 6.55 7.77 15.56
N THR A 213 5.38 7.20 15.27
CA THR A 213 4.98 5.86 15.69
C THR A 213 5.84 4.75 15.09
N TYR A 214 6.52 5.01 13.96
CA TYR A 214 7.40 4.06 13.27
C TYR A 214 8.88 4.22 13.65
N GLN A 215 9.22 5.14 14.55
CA GLN A 215 10.62 5.33 14.96
C GLN A 215 11.11 4.19 15.88
N ALA A 216 12.41 3.87 15.86
CA ALA A 216 13.03 2.80 16.65
C ALA A 216 12.83 2.97 18.16
N HIS A 217 12.74 4.22 18.62
CA HIS A 217 12.42 4.60 20.00
C HIS A 217 11.27 5.59 19.98
N PRO A 218 10.05 5.13 19.74
CA PRO A 218 8.91 6.04 19.76
C PRO A 218 8.87 6.71 21.13
N THR A 219 9.20 7.99 21.16
CA THR A 219 8.88 8.84 22.30
C THR A 219 7.37 8.82 22.33
N GLY A 220 6.79 8.12 23.30
CA GLY A 220 5.39 7.76 23.37
C GLY A 220 4.46 8.73 22.66
N LYS A 221 3.40 8.25 22.03
CA LYS A 221 2.42 9.11 21.34
C LYS A 221 2.24 10.38 22.17
N SER A 222 2.20 11.54 21.53
CA SER A 222 1.65 12.74 22.14
C SER A 222 0.28 12.37 22.72
N GLY A 223 0.22 12.05 24.03
CA GLY A 223 -0.99 11.56 24.69
C GLY A 223 -0.91 10.17 25.34
N SER A 224 0.16 9.39 25.15
CA SER A 224 0.35 8.15 25.93
C SER A 224 0.74 8.49 27.39
N PRO A 225 0.19 7.79 28.39
CA PRO A 225 0.58 7.99 29.77
C PRO A 225 2.08 7.73 29.94
N PRO A 226 2.78 8.51 30.78
CA PRO A 226 4.19 8.25 31.07
C PRO A 226 4.36 6.85 31.66
N GLY A 227 5.18 6.01 31.01
CA GLY A 227 5.54 4.66 31.49
C GLY A 227 4.88 3.50 30.77
N GLU A 228 3.99 3.73 29.80
CA GLU A 228 3.56 2.65 28.89
C GLU A 228 4.64 2.41 27.82
N PRO A 229 4.97 1.13 27.52
CA PRO A 229 5.88 0.82 26.44
C PRO A 229 5.27 1.33 25.13
N ALA A 230 6.10 1.97 24.32
CA ALA A 230 5.67 2.42 22.99
C ALA A 230 5.24 1.21 22.16
N GLU A 231 4.08 1.30 21.52
CA GLU A 231 3.60 0.24 20.63
C GLU A 231 4.55 0.11 19.43
N HIS A 232 5.03 -1.08 19.17
CA HIS A 232 5.82 -1.36 17.98
C HIS A 232 4.89 -1.50 16.76
N TRP A 233 5.12 -0.66 15.75
CA TRP A 233 4.39 -0.73 14.47
C TRP A 233 5.20 -1.55 13.47
N ARG A 234 4.59 -2.64 13.00
CA ARG A 234 5.14 -3.55 12.01
C ARG A 234 4.61 -3.19 10.63
N ASP A 235 5.48 -2.71 9.75
CA ASP A 235 5.11 -2.31 8.40
C ASP A 235 6.19 -2.72 7.38
N THR A 236 5.93 -2.49 6.08
CA THR A 236 6.83 -2.88 5.01
C THR A 236 6.78 -1.86 3.88
N ASP A 237 7.97 -1.39 3.48
CA ASP A 237 8.19 -0.62 2.27
C ASP A 237 9.10 -1.35 1.30
N LEU A 238 9.14 -0.87 0.06
CA LEU A 238 9.98 -1.33 -1.01
C LEU A 238 10.80 -0.17 -1.57
N GLU A 239 12.12 -0.26 -1.48
CA GLU A 239 13.02 0.61 -2.24
C GLU A 239 13.19 0.05 -3.64
N ILE A 240 13.06 0.91 -4.64
CA ILE A 240 13.16 0.58 -6.06
C ILE A 240 14.21 1.50 -6.70
N THR A 241 15.14 0.91 -7.43
CA THR A 241 16.04 1.63 -8.33
C THR A 241 15.93 1.03 -9.73
N GLY A 242 16.02 1.89 -10.75
CA GLY A 242 15.88 1.46 -12.14
C GLY A 242 14.79 2.21 -12.91
N PRO A 243 14.48 1.75 -14.14
CA PRO A 243 13.55 2.45 -15.04
C PRO A 243 12.11 2.60 -14.51
N ALA A 244 11.64 1.72 -13.60
CA ALA A 244 10.28 1.79 -13.03
C ALA A 244 10.06 3.01 -12.14
N VAL A 245 11.13 3.62 -11.60
CA VAL A 245 11.05 4.85 -10.78
C VAL A 245 10.31 5.96 -11.53
N ALA A 246 10.49 6.03 -12.86
CA ALA A 246 9.78 6.99 -13.71
C ALA A 246 8.23 6.85 -13.62
N ARG A 247 7.71 5.68 -13.26
CA ARG A 247 6.26 5.46 -13.07
C ARG A 247 5.74 6.07 -11.78
N LEU A 248 6.49 5.92 -10.69
CA LEU A 248 6.18 6.60 -9.42
C LEU A 248 6.29 8.12 -9.56
N GLN A 249 7.33 8.59 -10.26
CA GLN A 249 7.49 10.00 -10.60
C GLN A 249 6.30 10.55 -11.40
N HIS A 250 5.80 9.77 -12.38
CA HIS A 250 4.65 10.17 -13.19
C HIS A 250 3.38 10.25 -12.34
N LEU A 251 3.14 9.24 -11.50
CA LEU A 251 2.00 9.21 -10.59
C LEU A 251 1.98 10.42 -9.64
N PHE A 252 3.15 10.76 -9.06
CA PHE A 252 3.31 11.96 -8.24
C PHE A 252 2.95 13.24 -9.02
N PHE A 253 3.45 13.41 -10.26
CA PHE A 253 3.20 14.63 -11.02
C PHE A 253 1.78 14.71 -11.59
N ASP A 254 1.12 13.59 -11.85
CA ASP A 254 -0.29 13.59 -12.21
C ASP A 254 -1.11 14.14 -11.03
N HIS A 255 -0.87 13.61 -9.84
CA HIS A 255 -1.55 14.09 -8.63
C HIS A 255 -1.17 15.54 -8.28
N TRP A 256 0.10 15.93 -8.44
CA TRP A 256 0.53 17.32 -8.28
C TRP A 256 -0.25 18.30 -9.15
N ARG A 257 -0.49 17.94 -10.42
CA ARG A 257 -1.27 18.75 -11.37
C ARG A 257 -2.76 18.79 -11.00
N GLU A 258 -3.33 17.67 -10.65
CA GLU A 258 -4.73 17.56 -10.19
C GLU A 258 -4.97 18.41 -8.94
N GLN A 259 -3.99 18.44 -8.04
CA GLN A 259 -4.05 19.27 -6.85
C GLN A 259 -3.66 20.73 -7.11
N HIS A 260 -3.45 21.15 -8.37
CA HIS A 260 -3.02 22.50 -8.75
C HIS A 260 -1.78 22.98 -7.99
N GLY A 261 -0.81 22.08 -7.82
CA GLY A 261 0.48 22.42 -7.23
C GLY A 261 1.17 23.59 -7.96
N PRO A 262 2.06 24.32 -7.30
CA PRO A 262 2.84 25.37 -7.92
C PRO A 262 3.56 24.91 -9.19
N GLU A 263 3.81 25.85 -10.10
CA GLU A 263 4.61 25.58 -11.30
C GLU A 263 5.99 25.05 -10.90
N LEU A 264 6.38 23.94 -11.50
CA LEU A 264 7.63 23.27 -11.21
C LEU A 264 8.77 23.94 -11.98
N GLN A 265 9.98 23.90 -11.43
CA GLN A 265 11.18 24.35 -12.09
C GLN A 265 11.44 23.58 -13.39
N ASP A 266 12.07 24.21 -14.37
CA ASP A 266 12.52 23.54 -15.59
C ASP A 266 13.75 22.66 -15.29
N LEU A 267 13.48 21.39 -14.96
CA LEU A 267 14.47 20.36 -14.63
C LEU A 267 14.23 19.10 -15.48
N ASN A 268 15.26 18.28 -15.59
CA ASN A 268 15.09 16.95 -16.15
C ASN A 268 14.47 16.00 -15.11
N TRP A 269 13.16 16.04 -15.00
CA TRP A 269 12.39 15.21 -14.06
C TRP A 269 12.41 13.72 -14.39
N TYR A 270 12.70 13.35 -15.61
CA TYR A 270 12.71 11.97 -16.11
C TYR A 270 14.07 11.62 -16.73
N PRO A 271 15.13 11.51 -15.91
CA PRO A 271 16.44 11.10 -16.42
C PRO A 271 16.36 9.68 -17.03
N ALA A 272 17.18 9.43 -18.03
CA ALA A 272 17.33 8.09 -18.58
C ALA A 272 18.08 7.21 -17.58
N ILE A 273 17.36 6.32 -16.90
CA ILE A 273 17.93 5.38 -15.91
C ILE A 273 18.25 4.06 -16.59
N ALA A 274 19.52 3.64 -16.46
CA ALA A 274 19.94 2.32 -16.89
C ALA A 274 19.35 1.22 -15.98
N PRO A 275 19.20 -0.02 -16.47
CA PRO A 275 18.85 -1.14 -15.61
C PRO A 275 19.85 -1.28 -14.46
N THR A 276 19.34 -1.43 -13.24
CA THR A 276 20.14 -1.59 -12.01
C THR A 276 20.17 -3.03 -11.53
N GLY A 277 19.19 -3.82 -11.94
CA GLY A 277 19.04 -5.21 -11.48
C GLY A 277 18.26 -6.09 -12.43
N GLY A 278 17.66 -7.13 -11.88
CA GLY A 278 16.98 -8.18 -12.61
C GLY A 278 15.48 -8.27 -12.38
N ALA A 279 14.92 -7.54 -11.43
CA ALA A 279 13.51 -7.58 -11.13
C ALA A 279 12.65 -6.98 -12.25
N ALA A 280 11.38 -7.34 -12.27
CA ALA A 280 10.36 -6.72 -13.11
C ALA A 280 9.26 -6.17 -12.22
N VAL A 281 9.01 -4.86 -12.32
CA VAL A 281 8.11 -4.13 -11.44
C VAL A 281 7.01 -3.45 -12.24
N ARG A 282 5.79 -3.50 -11.71
CA ARG A 282 4.64 -2.74 -12.19
C ARG A 282 4.16 -1.82 -11.07
N ILE A 283 4.09 -0.53 -11.33
CA ILE A 283 3.50 0.44 -10.41
C ILE A 283 2.03 0.61 -10.76
N ILE A 284 1.18 0.47 -9.76
CA ILE A 284 -0.27 0.60 -9.89
C ILE A 284 -0.70 1.77 -9.00
N GLY A 285 -1.27 2.80 -9.62
CA GLY A 285 -2.00 3.86 -8.91
C GLY A 285 -3.49 3.57 -8.98
N SER A 286 -4.20 3.69 -7.88
CA SER A 286 -5.66 3.64 -7.82
C SER A 286 -6.17 4.98 -7.31
N SER A 287 -7.36 5.40 -7.79
CA SER A 287 -8.01 6.65 -7.39
C SER A 287 -9.52 6.45 -7.34
N PRO A 288 -10.24 7.11 -6.41
CA PRO A 288 -11.70 7.11 -6.35
C PRO A 288 -12.35 7.60 -7.65
N ASP A 289 -11.72 8.54 -8.33
CA ASP A 289 -12.18 9.10 -9.61
C ASP A 289 -11.89 8.17 -10.80
N GLY A 290 -11.15 7.09 -10.58
CA GLY A 290 -10.79 6.10 -11.60
C GLY A 290 -12.00 5.25 -12.01
N ALA A 291 -12.13 4.97 -13.32
CA ALA A 291 -13.19 4.09 -13.83
C ALA A 291 -13.08 2.65 -13.30
N THR A 292 -11.89 2.23 -12.88
CA THR A 292 -11.59 0.88 -12.39
C THR A 292 -10.58 0.97 -11.25
N PRO A 293 -10.84 0.36 -10.08
CA PRO A 293 -9.88 0.27 -8.99
C PRO A 293 -8.79 -0.76 -9.35
N LEU A 294 -7.72 -0.30 -10.00
CA LEU A 294 -6.74 -1.16 -10.68
C LEU A 294 -6.05 -2.16 -9.74
N TYR A 295 -5.66 -1.75 -8.53
CA TYR A 295 -5.04 -2.68 -7.58
C TYR A 295 -6.02 -3.77 -7.14
N TYR A 296 -7.25 -3.39 -6.79
CA TYR A 296 -8.31 -4.32 -6.42
C TYR A 296 -8.53 -5.41 -7.48
N VAL A 297 -8.65 -5.00 -8.75
CA VAL A 297 -8.79 -5.93 -9.87
C VAL A 297 -7.55 -6.81 -10.00
N THR A 298 -6.35 -6.25 -9.84
CA THR A 298 -5.08 -6.96 -9.98
C THR A 298 -4.88 -8.00 -8.89
N VAL A 299 -5.08 -7.64 -7.61
CA VAL A 299 -4.89 -8.57 -6.49
C VAL A 299 -5.92 -9.71 -6.51
N ILE A 300 -7.19 -9.41 -6.80
CA ILE A 300 -8.22 -10.44 -6.95
C ILE A 300 -7.90 -11.39 -8.12
N SER A 301 -7.42 -10.85 -9.24
CA SER A 301 -7.02 -11.67 -10.39
C SER A 301 -5.86 -12.59 -10.04
N ALA A 302 -4.86 -12.10 -9.30
CA ALA A 302 -3.74 -12.91 -8.83
C ALA A 302 -4.21 -14.04 -7.90
N ILE A 303 -5.06 -13.73 -6.89
CA ILE A 303 -5.60 -14.72 -5.95
C ILE A 303 -6.47 -15.76 -6.67
N ARG A 304 -7.36 -15.33 -7.59
CA ARG A 304 -8.21 -16.24 -8.36
C ARG A 304 -7.42 -17.19 -9.26
N SER A 305 -6.24 -16.77 -9.72
CA SER A 305 -5.36 -17.54 -10.58
C SER A 305 -4.33 -18.39 -9.84
N ALA A 306 -4.22 -18.24 -8.53
CA ALA A 306 -3.27 -18.96 -7.71
C ALA A 306 -3.41 -20.48 -7.84
N GLU A 307 -2.25 -21.17 -7.91
CA GLU A 307 -2.17 -22.63 -8.03
C GLU A 307 -1.51 -23.30 -6.81
N LYS A 308 -0.59 -22.61 -6.11
CA LYS A 308 0.15 -23.16 -4.97
C LYS A 308 -0.24 -22.48 -3.66
N SER A 309 -0.06 -21.17 -3.57
CA SER A 309 -0.18 -20.44 -2.31
C SER A 309 -0.61 -18.99 -2.48
N VAL A 310 -1.28 -18.47 -1.46
CA VAL A 310 -1.56 -17.05 -1.26
C VAL A 310 -1.20 -16.73 0.18
N THR A 311 -0.29 -15.78 0.37
CA THR A 311 0.07 -15.24 1.67
C THR A 311 -0.18 -13.74 1.65
N ALA A 312 -0.92 -13.21 2.62
CA ALA A 312 -1.22 -11.80 2.69
C ALA A 312 -1.17 -11.25 4.11
N SER A 313 -0.70 -10.01 4.27
CA SER A 313 -0.90 -9.18 5.45
C SER A 313 -1.79 -7.98 5.11
N ALA A 314 -2.65 -7.59 6.03
CA ALA A 314 -3.47 -6.42 5.90
C ALA A 314 -3.61 -5.73 7.27
N ALA A 315 -3.35 -4.42 7.30
CA ALA A 315 -3.53 -3.59 8.50
C ALA A 315 -5.01 -3.46 8.88
N TYR A 316 -5.83 -3.29 7.86
CA TYR A 316 -7.29 -3.30 7.97
C TYR A 316 -7.84 -4.39 7.06
N PHE A 317 -8.53 -5.34 7.67
CA PHE A 317 -9.17 -6.45 6.98
C PHE A 317 -10.68 -6.29 7.06
N VAL A 318 -11.22 -5.57 6.09
CA VAL A 318 -12.67 -5.31 5.91
C VAL A 318 -13.04 -5.70 4.47
N PRO A 319 -12.88 -6.99 4.15
CA PRO A 319 -12.85 -7.45 2.78
C PRO A 319 -14.18 -7.27 2.06
N THR A 320 -14.10 -6.83 0.82
CA THR A 320 -15.23 -6.80 -0.09
C THR A 320 -15.74 -8.23 -0.38
N PRO A 321 -16.97 -8.38 -0.85
CA PRO A 321 -17.47 -9.71 -1.22
C PRO A 321 -16.60 -10.43 -2.27
N ASP A 322 -16.00 -9.72 -3.24
CA ASP A 322 -15.14 -10.36 -4.25
C ASP A 322 -13.78 -10.79 -3.69
N GLU A 323 -13.22 -10.07 -2.70
CA GLU A 323 -12.01 -10.49 -1.97
C GLU A 323 -12.31 -11.73 -1.13
N MET A 324 -13.45 -11.76 -0.42
CA MET A 324 -13.89 -12.94 0.32
C MET A 324 -14.07 -14.16 -0.59
N ASP A 325 -14.74 -13.96 -1.73
CA ASP A 325 -14.94 -15.02 -2.72
C ASP A 325 -13.58 -15.51 -3.27
N ALA A 326 -12.66 -14.60 -3.62
CA ALA A 326 -11.34 -14.94 -4.16
C ALA A 326 -10.52 -15.79 -3.16
N LEU A 327 -10.45 -15.36 -1.89
CA LEU A 327 -9.71 -16.07 -0.84
C LEU A 327 -10.32 -17.45 -0.51
N THR A 328 -11.67 -17.51 -0.33
CA THR A 328 -12.34 -18.74 0.02
C THR A 328 -12.34 -19.75 -1.13
N ASP A 329 -12.51 -19.29 -2.37
CA ASP A 329 -12.47 -20.17 -3.54
C ASP A 329 -11.06 -20.68 -3.83
N ALA A 330 -10.02 -19.86 -3.64
CA ALA A 330 -8.63 -20.34 -3.71
C ALA A 330 -8.39 -21.47 -2.70
N ALA A 331 -8.77 -21.28 -1.44
CA ALA A 331 -8.62 -22.32 -0.41
C ALA A 331 -9.41 -23.60 -0.73
N ARG A 332 -10.66 -23.47 -1.22
CA ARG A 332 -11.47 -24.62 -1.65
C ARG A 332 -10.87 -25.37 -2.85
N ARG A 333 -10.13 -24.70 -3.72
CA ARG A 333 -9.38 -25.34 -4.82
C ARG A 333 -8.12 -26.08 -4.35
N GLY A 334 -7.75 -25.97 -3.07
CA GLY A 334 -6.56 -26.59 -2.50
C GLY A 334 -5.32 -25.69 -2.48
N VAL A 335 -5.46 -24.42 -2.82
CA VAL A 335 -4.40 -23.41 -2.67
C VAL A 335 -4.17 -23.15 -1.17
N GLU A 336 -2.93 -23.09 -0.73
CA GLU A 336 -2.61 -22.75 0.66
C GLU A 336 -2.78 -21.26 0.88
N VAL A 337 -3.90 -20.86 1.49
CA VAL A 337 -4.19 -19.44 1.80
C VAL A 337 -3.88 -19.14 3.26
N ARG A 338 -2.99 -18.15 3.50
CA ARG A 338 -2.57 -17.71 4.83
C ARG A 338 -2.76 -16.18 4.95
N LEU A 339 -3.38 -15.75 6.03
CA LEU A 339 -3.58 -14.35 6.35
C LEU A 339 -2.89 -14.01 7.67
N LEU A 340 -2.10 -12.93 7.67
CA LEU A 340 -1.54 -12.29 8.86
C LEU A 340 -2.33 -11.00 9.12
N LEU A 341 -3.04 -10.96 10.23
CA LEU A 341 -3.98 -9.89 10.57
C LEU A 341 -3.66 -9.33 11.96
N PRO A 342 -4.00 -8.07 12.27
CA PRO A 342 -3.78 -7.50 13.58
C PRO A 342 -4.81 -7.96 14.61
N ASP A 343 -4.38 -8.22 15.86
CA ASP A 343 -5.25 -8.33 17.01
C ASP A 343 -5.56 -6.95 17.64
N LYS A 344 -4.68 -5.97 17.38
CA LYS A 344 -4.81 -4.56 17.79
C LYS A 344 -4.66 -3.62 16.59
N SER A 345 -5.44 -2.55 16.60
CA SER A 345 -5.40 -1.51 15.59
C SER A 345 -5.86 -0.18 16.20
N ASP A 346 -5.45 0.92 15.59
CA ASP A 346 -6.02 2.26 15.79
C ASP A 346 -7.49 2.36 15.35
N SER A 347 -7.99 1.35 14.60
CA SER A 347 -9.39 1.18 14.20
C SER A 347 -10.01 -0.09 14.83
N PRO A 348 -10.52 -0.04 16.07
CA PRO A 348 -11.15 -1.21 16.71
C PRO A 348 -12.39 -1.75 15.99
N ASN A 349 -13.04 -0.92 15.16
CA ASN A 349 -14.18 -1.35 14.35
C ASN A 349 -13.73 -2.22 13.19
N SER A 350 -12.60 -1.91 12.54
CA SER A 350 -12.03 -2.75 11.48
C SER A 350 -11.69 -4.15 11.98
N ILE A 351 -11.12 -4.26 13.20
CA ILE A 351 -10.91 -5.57 13.85
C ILE A 351 -12.23 -6.33 14.02
N ALA A 352 -13.27 -5.66 14.53
CA ALA A 352 -14.54 -6.32 14.80
C ALA A 352 -15.24 -6.78 13.49
N VAL A 353 -15.12 -6.01 12.41
CA VAL A 353 -15.61 -6.42 11.08
C VAL A 353 -14.78 -7.58 10.55
N GLY A 354 -13.46 -7.50 10.58
CA GLY A 354 -12.58 -8.60 10.16
C GLY A 354 -12.93 -9.92 10.87
N HIS A 355 -13.07 -9.88 12.19
CA HIS A 355 -13.48 -11.02 13.00
C HIS A 355 -14.82 -11.63 12.55
N SER A 356 -15.74 -10.83 12.02
CA SER A 356 -17.04 -11.33 11.55
C SER A 356 -16.92 -12.27 10.35
N HIS A 357 -15.84 -12.16 9.57
CA HIS A 357 -15.57 -12.98 8.37
C HIS A 357 -14.74 -14.23 8.65
N TYR A 358 -14.09 -14.33 9.83
CA TYR A 358 -13.19 -15.46 10.14
C TYR A 358 -13.88 -16.83 10.08
N ALA A 359 -15.13 -16.91 10.48
CA ALA A 359 -15.86 -18.19 10.46
C ALA A 359 -15.96 -18.78 9.04
N ASP A 360 -16.23 -17.93 8.06
CA ASP A 360 -16.36 -18.34 6.64
C ASP A 360 -15.00 -18.67 6.02
N LEU A 361 -13.97 -17.85 6.30
CA LEU A 361 -12.59 -18.10 5.88
C LEU A 361 -12.05 -19.42 6.43
N LEU A 362 -12.17 -19.64 7.75
CA LEU A 362 -11.73 -20.87 8.41
C LEU A 362 -12.53 -22.11 7.91
N ALA A 363 -13.82 -21.94 7.59
CA ALA A 363 -14.63 -23.00 7.01
C ALA A 363 -14.20 -23.38 5.59
N ALA A 364 -13.68 -22.43 4.83
CA ALA A 364 -13.12 -22.65 3.50
C ALA A 364 -11.70 -23.27 3.52
N GLY A 365 -11.02 -23.25 4.68
CA GLY A 365 -9.66 -23.78 4.82
C GLY A 365 -8.56 -22.72 4.85
N VAL A 366 -8.91 -21.43 4.87
CA VAL A 366 -7.95 -20.34 5.05
C VAL A 366 -7.32 -20.42 6.44
N LYS A 367 -6.00 -20.27 6.51
CA LYS A 367 -5.23 -20.19 7.76
C LYS A 367 -5.12 -18.74 8.18
N ILE A 368 -5.53 -18.41 9.39
CA ILE A 368 -5.49 -17.05 9.94
C ILE A 368 -4.53 -17.02 11.12
N PHE A 369 -3.66 -16.02 11.12
CA PHE A 369 -2.73 -15.72 12.20
C PHE A 369 -2.95 -14.27 12.65
N GLU A 370 -3.06 -14.05 13.96
CA GLU A 370 -3.15 -12.71 14.53
C GLU A 370 -1.84 -12.33 15.19
N THR A 371 -1.36 -11.12 14.89
CA THR A 371 -0.18 -10.56 15.57
C THR A 371 -0.49 -10.32 17.05
N HIS A 372 0.55 -10.35 17.88
CA HIS A 372 0.44 -10.10 19.31
C HIS A 372 1.49 -9.07 19.74
N ASP A 373 1.13 -8.21 20.67
CA ASP A 373 2.01 -7.17 21.24
C ASP A 373 2.59 -6.14 20.24
N LEU A 374 2.07 -6.08 19.01
CA LEU A 374 2.45 -5.08 18.02
C LEU A 374 1.22 -4.62 17.21
N VAL A 375 1.34 -3.47 16.56
CA VAL A 375 0.35 -2.98 15.61
C VAL A 375 0.80 -3.35 14.20
N LEU A 376 0.15 -4.34 13.60
CA LEU A 376 0.42 -4.68 12.19
C LEU A 376 -0.17 -3.61 11.29
N HIS A 377 0.67 -3.00 10.45
CA HIS A 377 0.21 -2.02 9.46
C HIS A 377 0.68 -2.35 8.03
N SER A 378 1.33 -3.48 7.82
CA SER A 378 1.83 -3.94 6.53
C SER A 378 0.69 -4.35 5.57
N LYS A 379 0.84 -4.01 4.29
CA LYS A 379 -0.04 -4.39 3.19
C LYS A 379 0.80 -5.08 2.13
N THR A 380 0.93 -6.40 2.28
CA THR A 380 1.77 -7.21 1.39
C THR A 380 1.03 -8.48 0.99
N VAL A 381 1.23 -8.90 -0.26
CA VAL A 381 0.65 -10.14 -0.79
C VAL A 381 1.73 -10.89 -1.56
N VAL A 382 1.80 -12.20 -1.37
CA VAL A 382 2.62 -13.12 -2.18
C VAL A 382 1.72 -14.19 -2.76
N VAL A 383 1.81 -14.43 -4.05
CA VAL A 383 1.06 -15.48 -4.76
C VAL A 383 2.02 -16.41 -5.48
N ASP A 384 1.88 -17.71 -5.21
CA ASP A 384 2.61 -18.79 -5.87
C ASP A 384 4.15 -18.70 -5.76
N GLY A 385 4.68 -17.88 -4.84
CA GLY A 385 6.12 -17.63 -4.68
C GLY A 385 6.79 -16.92 -5.86
N VAL A 386 6.02 -16.26 -6.75
CA VAL A 386 6.54 -15.59 -7.95
C VAL A 386 5.91 -14.23 -8.23
N TRP A 387 4.81 -13.91 -7.58
CA TRP A 387 4.12 -12.64 -7.66
C TRP A 387 4.05 -12.03 -6.26
N SER A 388 4.46 -10.77 -6.14
CA SER A 388 4.46 -10.06 -4.86
C SER A 388 3.89 -8.67 -5.03
N ALA A 389 3.17 -8.17 -4.03
CA ALA A 389 2.75 -6.78 -3.96
C ALA A 389 3.15 -6.18 -2.61
N VAL A 390 3.65 -4.94 -2.65
CA VAL A 390 3.94 -4.09 -1.50
C VAL A 390 3.39 -2.71 -1.80
N GLY A 391 2.55 -2.17 -0.92
CA GLY A 391 1.94 -0.88 -1.18
C GLY A 391 1.14 -0.32 -0.03
N SER A 392 0.26 0.61 -0.37
CA SER A 392 -0.58 1.32 0.58
C SER A 392 -1.99 0.73 0.71
N SER A 393 -2.43 -0.10 -0.26
CA SER A 393 -3.80 -0.63 -0.32
C SER A 393 -4.06 -1.71 0.71
N ASN A 394 -5.07 -1.53 1.53
CA ASN A 394 -5.61 -2.57 2.41
C ASN A 394 -6.58 -3.50 1.67
N LEU A 395 -6.95 -4.60 2.31
CA LEU A 395 -8.08 -5.44 1.90
C LEU A 395 -9.36 -4.88 2.56
N ASP A 396 -9.80 -3.71 2.09
CA ASP A 396 -10.95 -3.01 2.65
C ASP A 396 -11.70 -2.17 1.60
N HIS A 397 -12.92 -1.76 1.96
CA HIS A 397 -13.77 -0.96 1.10
C HIS A 397 -13.20 0.45 0.85
N ARG A 398 -12.48 1.03 1.81
CA ARG A 398 -11.92 2.38 1.67
C ARG A 398 -10.86 2.47 0.59
N SER A 399 -9.93 1.52 0.58
CA SER A 399 -8.87 1.46 -0.45
C SER A 399 -9.45 1.28 -1.86
N VAL A 400 -10.64 0.67 -1.97
CA VAL A 400 -11.32 0.47 -3.27
C VAL A 400 -12.11 1.69 -3.73
N ILE A 401 -12.72 2.44 -2.79
CA ILE A 401 -13.79 3.41 -3.12
C ILE A 401 -13.37 4.85 -2.85
N PHE A 402 -12.55 5.11 -1.82
CA PHE A 402 -12.34 6.45 -1.29
C PHE A 402 -10.90 6.94 -1.29
N ASN A 403 -9.93 6.03 -1.43
CA ASN A 403 -8.54 6.39 -1.29
C ASN A 403 -7.80 6.44 -2.64
N ASP A 404 -6.93 7.44 -2.76
CA ASP A 404 -5.81 7.34 -3.67
C ASP A 404 -4.77 6.39 -3.08
N GLU A 405 -4.41 5.34 -3.81
CA GLU A 405 -3.48 4.30 -3.37
C GLU A 405 -2.33 4.10 -4.36
N VAL A 406 -1.25 3.50 -3.89
CA VAL A 406 -0.12 3.11 -4.72
C VAL A 406 0.41 1.75 -4.29
N ASP A 407 0.63 0.86 -5.27
CA ASP A 407 1.16 -0.47 -5.03
C ASP A 407 2.22 -0.82 -6.08
N ALA A 408 3.30 -1.43 -5.61
CA ALA A 408 4.33 -2.01 -6.45
C ALA A 408 4.12 -3.53 -6.53
N VAL A 409 3.83 -4.03 -7.73
CA VAL A 409 3.80 -5.47 -8.02
C VAL A 409 5.17 -5.87 -8.56
N VAL A 410 5.81 -6.82 -7.91
CA VAL A 410 7.11 -7.36 -8.29
C VAL A 410 6.93 -8.79 -8.77
N LEU A 411 7.39 -9.08 -9.97
CA LEU A 411 7.41 -10.42 -10.54
C LEU A 411 8.80 -11.03 -10.40
N GLY A 412 8.85 -12.23 -9.88
CA GLY A 412 10.05 -13.01 -9.65
C GLY A 412 10.08 -13.66 -8.29
N SER A 413 10.88 -14.74 -8.18
CA SER A 413 10.94 -15.53 -6.96
C SER A 413 11.81 -14.87 -5.87
N ASP A 414 12.74 -13.98 -6.22
CA ASP A 414 13.66 -13.37 -5.24
C ASP A 414 12.90 -12.54 -4.20
N THR A 415 12.13 -11.53 -4.63
CA THR A 415 11.32 -10.69 -3.73
C THR A 415 10.24 -11.50 -3.02
N ALA A 416 9.65 -12.48 -3.69
CA ALA A 416 8.67 -13.36 -3.08
C ALA A 416 9.27 -14.16 -1.91
N GLN A 417 10.49 -14.72 -2.08
CA GLN A 417 11.18 -15.44 -1.01
C GLN A 417 11.56 -14.54 0.16
N GLU A 418 12.01 -13.31 -0.12
CA GLU A 418 12.29 -12.34 0.95
C GLU A 418 11.04 -12.01 1.76
N LEU A 419 9.88 -11.78 1.10
CA LEU A 419 8.60 -11.56 1.78
C LEU A 419 8.15 -12.80 2.55
N GLU A 420 8.28 -14.00 1.98
CA GLU A 420 7.92 -15.24 2.67
C GLU A 420 8.79 -15.50 3.90
N ALA A 421 10.09 -15.13 3.85
CA ALA A 421 10.96 -15.17 5.01
C ALA A 421 10.51 -14.19 6.11
N MET A 422 10.12 -12.96 5.73
CA MET A 422 9.54 -12.00 6.67
C MET A 422 8.24 -12.52 7.29
N PHE A 423 7.37 -13.11 6.48
CA PHE A 423 6.14 -13.74 6.97
C PHE A 423 6.43 -14.91 7.94
N ALA A 424 7.47 -15.71 7.67
CA ALA A 424 7.84 -16.81 8.56
C ALA A 424 8.22 -16.30 9.96
N ASP A 425 8.97 -15.21 10.04
CA ASP A 425 9.29 -14.54 11.31
C ASP A 425 8.03 -14.01 12.01
N ASP A 426 7.16 -13.34 11.26
CA ASP A 426 5.93 -12.75 11.78
C ASP A 426 4.97 -13.84 12.30
N TRP A 427 4.85 -14.99 11.60
CA TRP A 427 4.03 -16.12 12.08
C TRP A 427 4.59 -16.80 13.30
N ALA A 428 5.91 -16.85 13.48
CA ALA A 428 6.52 -17.40 14.67
C ALA A 428 6.15 -16.62 15.94
N ALA A 429 5.83 -15.32 15.77
CA ALA A 429 5.39 -14.41 16.82
C ALA A 429 3.86 -14.25 16.91
N ALA A 430 3.09 -14.80 15.97
CA ALA A 430 1.64 -14.63 15.87
C ALA A 430 0.87 -15.82 16.46
N HIS A 431 -0.40 -15.60 16.76
CA HIS A 431 -1.31 -16.64 17.23
C HIS A 431 -2.15 -17.22 16.08
N ALA A 432 -2.08 -18.52 15.89
CA ALA A 432 -2.95 -19.21 14.93
C ALA A 432 -4.41 -19.25 15.44
N ILE A 433 -5.33 -18.81 14.61
CA ILE A 433 -6.76 -18.85 14.89
C ILE A 433 -7.33 -20.19 14.38
N HIS A 434 -7.87 -20.99 15.30
CA HIS A 434 -8.43 -22.29 14.96
C HIS A 434 -9.95 -22.27 14.93
N ARG A 435 -10.55 -22.94 13.94
CA ARG A 435 -12.00 -23.03 13.76
C ARG A 435 -12.73 -23.53 15.02
N THR A 436 -12.14 -24.48 15.75
CA THR A 436 -12.73 -25.05 16.97
C THR A 436 -12.86 -24.03 18.09
N THR A 437 -11.78 -23.29 18.36
CA THR A 437 -11.76 -22.23 19.40
C THR A 437 -12.59 -21.03 18.96
N TRP A 438 -12.53 -20.67 17.67
CA TRP A 438 -13.29 -19.56 17.11
C TRP A 438 -14.80 -19.76 17.25
N SER A 439 -15.29 -20.99 17.07
CA SER A 439 -16.71 -21.33 17.22
C SER A 439 -17.23 -21.21 18.66
N GLN A 440 -16.34 -21.21 19.66
CA GLN A 440 -16.69 -21.18 21.09
C GLN A 440 -16.70 -19.75 21.68
N ARG A 441 -16.42 -18.69 20.87
CA ARG A 441 -16.42 -17.32 21.38
C ARG A 441 -17.80 -16.89 21.87
N SER A 442 -17.81 -15.92 22.82
CA SER A 442 -19.01 -15.50 23.52
C SER A 442 -20.10 -14.91 22.58
N LEU A 443 -21.36 -14.99 23.00
CA LEU A 443 -22.47 -14.35 22.27
C LEU A 443 -22.28 -12.83 22.19
N GLY A 444 -21.67 -12.20 23.22
CA GLY A 444 -21.37 -10.79 23.21
C GLY A 444 -20.35 -10.39 22.14
N ALA A 445 -19.30 -11.20 21.93
CA ALA A 445 -18.34 -11.00 20.85
C ALA A 445 -19.03 -11.06 19.47
N ARG A 446 -19.85 -12.08 19.23
CA ARG A 446 -20.63 -12.23 17.98
C ARG A 446 -21.59 -11.07 17.74
N ALA A 447 -22.24 -10.57 18.79
CA ALA A 447 -23.14 -9.42 18.69
C ALA A 447 -22.36 -8.13 18.32
N LYS A 448 -21.15 -7.93 18.90
CA LYS A 448 -20.27 -6.83 18.54
C LYS A 448 -19.83 -6.89 17.08
N GLU A 449 -19.41 -8.07 16.62
CA GLU A 449 -19.02 -8.31 15.23
C GLU A 449 -20.16 -8.01 14.24
N LEU A 450 -21.38 -8.51 14.54
CA LEU A 450 -22.56 -8.26 13.71
C LEU A 450 -22.93 -6.78 13.67
N TYR A 451 -22.81 -6.08 14.82
CA TYR A 451 -23.04 -4.63 14.86
C TYR A 451 -21.98 -3.86 14.06
N ALA A 452 -20.71 -4.29 14.12
CA ALA A 452 -19.64 -3.64 13.39
C ALA A 452 -19.84 -3.71 11.86
N ARG A 453 -20.45 -4.77 11.33
CA ARG A 453 -20.80 -4.91 9.89
C ARG A 453 -21.68 -3.80 9.34
N VAL A 454 -22.43 -3.09 10.19
CA VAL A 454 -23.20 -1.92 9.75
C VAL A 454 -22.29 -0.81 9.20
N TRP A 455 -21.03 -0.79 9.65
CA TRP A 455 -20.02 0.20 9.29
C TRP A 455 -19.06 -0.28 8.20
N GLU A 456 -19.19 -1.53 7.73
CA GLU A 456 -18.27 -2.21 6.81
C GLU A 456 -17.96 -1.37 5.56
N MET A 457 -18.96 -0.71 4.98
CA MET A 457 -18.78 0.13 3.78
C MET A 457 -18.02 1.44 4.02
N TRP A 458 -17.77 1.80 5.27
CA TRP A 458 -17.13 3.07 5.65
C TRP A 458 -15.72 2.88 6.23
N LEU A 459 -15.36 1.62 6.40
CA LEU A 459 -14.08 1.17 6.95
C LEU A 459 -13.17 0.56 5.82
#